data_7efe865c07676948d0f56c371a228572
#
_entry.id   7efe865c07676948d0f56c371a228572
#
_cell.length_a   1.000
_cell.length_b   1.000
_cell.length_c   1.000
_cell.angle_alpha   90.00
_cell.angle_beta   90.00
_cell.angle_gamma   90.00
#
_symmetry.space_group_name_H-M   'P 1'
#
loop_
_entity.id
_entity.type
_entity.pdbx_description
1 polymer ?
#
loop_
_entity_poly.entity_id
_entity_poly.type
_entity_poly.pdbx_seq_one_letter_code
_entity_poly.pdbx_strand_id
1 'polypeptide(L)'
;MKKYLIAALALAALMTSCNSNTWDVTSDLSVDKVDPTQGLTPLAQDPGMDYAPLYWSVYGALRQQEKDGSFPNIFTEKDWDEAIDFVATKLKPYGYDMLVTDGFAAMGGDDGYMTRYSRSQKDESSPEIELSTIIAKLKAKGLKLGVYDNPFWLHYSNPNAIIPGTDGITVGSLRYNPEKDKDVLHPTKNDQFGWVLTDHPGAEQHFEAFFKHYADMGVHFIRMDFLSWYEDGMNYSDQIDRGYGRERYVRGMQWINKYARKYGVYVSLVMPHLKNNAIIEKYAGNMIRINADALEGSWYRFSENNRGSLRGGWPNSENAFDGFINWSKISGRGKVRLDGDFIRLGSFASDDEKRSAISLPLMAGGPIAVTDYPNAHDLTFFQNEELLALQKDGFVGQPYKRDLWGIDGEIWYGQLKDGSWVVGLFNRDQSAATRSVTLSQIGIHGSWKARNLWTHEVEGTVSGTISAEIPAHGCKILKLSKL
;
A
#
# COMPACT_ATOMS: atom_id res chain seq x y z
N MET A 1 -6.98 25.57 51.73
CA MET A 1 -7.19 26.16 50.40
C MET A 1 -6.03 25.90 49.41
N LYS A 2 -4.74 25.93 49.81
CA LYS A 2 -3.62 25.70 48.87
C LYS A 2 -3.46 24.27 48.31
N LYS A 3 -3.93 23.23 48.99
CA LYS A 3 -3.82 21.85 48.53
C LYS A 3 -4.82 21.46 47.40
N TYR A 4 -5.97 22.15 47.37
CA TYR A 4 -6.96 21.89 46.29
C TYR A 4 -6.67 22.65 45.00
N LEU A 5 -5.89 23.72 45.04
CA LEU A 5 -5.50 24.47 43.86
C LEU A 5 -4.44 23.72 43.04
N ILE A 6 -3.54 22.97 43.70
CA ILE A 6 -2.50 22.16 43.03
C ILE A 6 -3.12 20.92 42.35
N ALA A 7 -4.15 20.31 42.96
CA ALA A 7 -4.86 19.20 42.37
C ALA A 7 -5.69 19.61 41.12
N ALA A 8 -6.28 20.81 41.15
CA ALA A 8 -7.03 21.33 40.00
C ALA A 8 -6.13 21.73 38.82
N LEU A 9 -4.90 22.23 39.09
CA LEU A 9 -3.91 22.54 38.06
C LEU A 9 -3.30 21.26 37.43
N ALA A 10 -3.09 20.22 38.25
CA ALA A 10 -2.63 18.92 37.73
C ALA A 10 -3.70 18.22 36.89
N LEU A 11 -4.99 18.33 37.24
CA LEU A 11 -6.10 17.78 36.47
C LEU A 11 -6.33 18.59 35.17
N ALA A 12 -6.16 19.90 35.19
CA ALA A 12 -6.23 20.75 33.99
C ALA A 12 -5.08 20.46 33.02
N ALA A 13 -3.87 20.19 33.52
CA ALA A 13 -2.72 19.81 32.70
C ALA A 13 -2.89 18.41 32.06
N LEU A 14 -3.60 17.48 32.74
CA LEU A 14 -3.95 16.17 32.19
C LEU A 14 -5.08 16.24 31.15
N MET A 15 -5.97 17.23 31.25
CA MET A 15 -7.07 17.39 30.30
C MET A 15 -6.68 18.17 29.04
N THR A 16 -5.60 18.94 29.07
CA THR A 16 -5.07 19.64 27.90
C THR A 16 -4.15 18.77 27.04
N SER A 17 -3.69 17.60 27.54
CA SER A 17 -2.90 16.65 26.75
C SER A 17 -3.74 15.66 25.93
N CYS A 18 -5.06 15.62 26.11
CA CYS A 18 -5.96 14.69 25.41
C CYS A 18 -6.63 15.29 24.18
N ASN A 19 -6.29 16.50 23.75
CA ASN A 19 -6.93 17.16 22.60
C ASN A 19 -6.03 17.44 21.41
N SER A 20 -4.86 16.81 21.30
CA SER A 20 -4.16 16.74 20.02
C SER A 20 -4.44 15.40 19.39
N ASN A 21 -5.53 15.31 18.63
CA ASN A 21 -5.86 14.15 17.77
C ASN A 21 -4.90 13.98 16.58
N THR A 22 -3.75 14.59 16.62
CA THR A 22 -2.65 14.36 15.69
C THR A 22 -1.55 13.65 16.45
N TRP A 23 -1.66 12.33 16.51
CA TRP A 23 -0.52 11.53 16.92
C TRP A 23 0.56 11.70 15.85
N ASP A 24 1.57 12.47 16.15
CA ASP A 24 2.73 12.59 15.27
C ASP A 24 3.61 11.36 15.49
N VAL A 25 3.41 10.35 14.68
CA VAL A 25 4.21 9.11 14.62
C VAL A 25 5.70 9.41 14.43
N THR A 26 6.04 10.68 14.24
CA THR A 26 7.33 11.13 13.74
C THR A 26 8.15 11.88 14.77
N SER A 27 7.65 12.03 15.98
CA SER A 27 8.31 12.88 16.99
C SER A 27 9.57 12.27 17.62
N ASP A 28 9.89 11.00 17.33
CA ASP A 28 11.15 10.42 17.77
C ASP A 28 12.28 10.73 16.79
N LEU A 29 12.77 11.95 16.84
CA LEU A 29 13.91 12.44 16.06
C LEU A 29 15.23 11.74 16.40
N SER A 30 15.26 10.91 17.47
CA SER A 30 16.46 10.17 17.88
C SER A 30 16.70 8.89 17.07
N VAL A 31 15.73 8.49 16.23
CA VAL A 31 15.77 7.22 15.48
C VAL A 31 16.86 7.22 14.42
N ASP A 32 17.05 8.35 13.72
CA ASP A 32 18.06 8.47 12.66
C ASP A 32 19.15 9.47 13.11
N LYS A 33 20.32 8.96 13.46
CA LYS A 33 21.47 9.76 13.88
C LYS A 33 22.07 10.61 12.77
N VAL A 34 21.85 10.22 11.52
CA VAL A 34 22.29 10.87 10.29
C VAL A 34 21.10 10.93 9.36
N ASP A 35 21.00 11.95 8.52
CA ASP A 35 19.95 12.02 7.50
C ASP A 35 20.03 10.76 6.58
N PRO A 36 19.04 9.86 6.65
CA PRO A 36 19.06 8.61 5.89
C PRO A 36 18.81 8.81 4.39
N THR A 37 18.44 10.04 3.97
CA THR A 37 18.07 10.37 2.59
C THR A 37 19.16 11.10 1.84
N GLN A 38 20.31 11.34 2.47
CA GLN A 38 21.41 12.08 1.86
C GLN A 38 21.85 11.45 0.53
N GLY A 39 21.78 12.23 -0.54
CA GLY A 39 22.14 11.79 -1.90
C GLY A 39 21.07 10.96 -2.61
N LEU A 40 19.91 10.73 -2.00
CA LEU A 40 18.80 10.01 -2.61
C LEU A 40 17.84 10.97 -3.32
N THR A 41 17.22 10.47 -4.39
CA THR A 41 16.03 11.06 -5.02
C THR A 41 14.86 10.10 -4.85
N PRO A 42 13.63 10.55 -4.52
CA PRO A 42 12.48 9.66 -4.44
C PRO A 42 12.25 8.89 -5.76
N LEU A 43 11.93 7.59 -5.67
CA LEU A 43 11.65 6.76 -6.86
C LEU A 43 10.47 7.31 -7.67
N ALA A 44 9.48 7.92 -7.03
CA ALA A 44 8.34 8.54 -7.70
C ALA A 44 8.71 9.73 -8.61
N GLN A 45 9.94 10.25 -8.53
CA GLN A 45 10.42 11.32 -9.40
C GLN A 45 11.11 10.81 -10.67
N ASP A 46 11.32 9.51 -10.78
CA ASP A 46 11.90 8.93 -11.98
C ASP A 46 10.88 8.96 -13.14
N PRO A 47 11.34 9.16 -14.39
CA PRO A 47 10.45 9.21 -15.54
C PRO A 47 9.56 7.96 -15.64
N GLY A 48 8.24 8.17 -15.73
CA GLY A 48 7.27 7.08 -15.83
C GLY A 48 6.94 6.36 -14.52
N MET A 49 7.51 6.79 -13.38
CA MET A 49 7.28 6.15 -12.07
C MET A 49 6.28 6.89 -11.17
N ASP A 50 5.79 8.07 -11.58
CA ASP A 50 4.76 8.83 -10.84
C ASP A 50 3.34 8.41 -11.27
N TYR A 51 2.94 7.20 -10.92
CA TYR A 51 1.59 6.71 -11.16
C TYR A 51 1.11 5.82 -10.01
N ALA A 52 -0.21 5.62 -9.93
CA ALA A 52 -0.81 4.62 -9.05
C ALA A 52 -1.26 3.41 -9.89
N PRO A 53 -0.81 2.18 -9.63
CA PRO A 53 -1.16 1.04 -10.45
C PRO A 53 -2.62 0.62 -10.28
N LEU A 54 -3.21 0.13 -11.36
CA LEU A 54 -4.47 -0.60 -11.37
C LEU A 54 -4.15 -2.07 -11.64
N TYR A 55 -4.44 -2.96 -10.69
CA TYR A 55 -4.03 -4.36 -10.81
C TYR A 55 -5.01 -5.32 -10.13
N TRP A 56 -4.88 -6.58 -10.48
CA TRP A 56 -5.55 -7.69 -9.80
C TRP A 56 -4.53 -8.51 -9.01
N SER A 57 -4.88 -8.90 -7.79
CA SER A 57 -4.03 -9.72 -6.91
C SER A 57 -4.67 -11.07 -6.63
N VAL A 58 -3.84 -12.11 -6.58
CA VAL A 58 -4.27 -13.47 -6.19
C VAL A 58 -4.74 -13.56 -4.73
N TYR A 59 -4.49 -12.53 -3.92
CA TYR A 59 -4.73 -12.54 -2.47
C TYR A 59 -6.17 -12.95 -2.11
N GLY A 60 -7.17 -12.36 -2.76
CA GLY A 60 -8.58 -12.66 -2.47
C GLY A 60 -8.95 -14.12 -2.73
N ALA A 61 -8.40 -14.73 -3.79
CA ALA A 61 -8.60 -16.14 -4.09
C ALA A 61 -8.01 -17.03 -2.99
N LEU A 62 -6.79 -16.70 -2.53
CA LEU A 62 -6.13 -17.45 -1.47
C LEU A 62 -6.89 -17.34 -0.13
N ARG A 63 -7.36 -16.15 0.22
CA ARG A 63 -8.17 -15.94 1.44
C ARG A 63 -9.51 -16.68 1.42
N GLN A 64 -10.13 -16.81 0.25
CA GLN A 64 -11.36 -17.59 0.13
C GLN A 64 -11.09 -19.08 0.37
N GLN A 65 -10.03 -19.61 -0.21
CA GLN A 65 -9.64 -21.00 0.02
C GLN A 65 -9.38 -21.30 1.51
N GLU A 66 -8.78 -20.36 2.24
CA GLU A 66 -8.62 -20.48 3.70
C GLU A 66 -9.96 -20.58 4.42
N LYS A 67 -10.93 -19.73 4.05
CA LYS A 67 -12.28 -19.76 4.65
C LYS A 67 -13.05 -21.05 4.36
N ASP A 68 -12.89 -21.55 3.16
CA ASP A 68 -13.57 -22.79 2.73
C ASP A 68 -12.91 -24.04 3.33
N GLY A 69 -11.84 -23.86 4.15
CA GLY A 69 -11.11 -24.94 4.79
C GLY A 69 -10.23 -25.73 3.84
N SER A 70 -10.03 -25.26 2.62
CA SER A 70 -9.09 -25.83 1.66
C SER A 70 -7.67 -25.31 1.89
N PHE A 71 -7.06 -25.78 2.98
CA PHE A 71 -5.66 -25.53 3.26
C PHE A 71 -4.83 -26.78 2.89
N PRO A 72 -3.71 -26.64 2.25
CA PRO A 72 -3.01 -25.43 1.81
C PRO A 72 -3.67 -24.79 0.59
N ASN A 73 -3.65 -23.45 0.58
CA ASN A 73 -4.20 -22.68 -0.53
C ASN A 73 -3.35 -22.86 -1.78
N ILE A 74 -3.93 -23.38 -2.83
CA ILE A 74 -3.26 -23.64 -4.10
C ILE A 74 -3.83 -22.72 -5.15
N PHE A 75 -2.95 -22.13 -5.95
CA PHE A 75 -3.31 -21.38 -7.15
C PHE A 75 -2.69 -22.09 -8.34
N THR A 76 -3.50 -22.94 -9.00
CA THR A 76 -3.07 -23.83 -10.06
C THR A 76 -2.83 -23.08 -11.37
N GLU A 77 -2.23 -23.74 -12.35
CA GLU A 77 -2.09 -23.19 -13.71
C GLU A 77 -3.45 -22.83 -14.33
N LYS A 78 -4.48 -23.64 -14.06
CA LYS A 78 -5.86 -23.37 -14.49
C LYS A 78 -6.39 -22.08 -13.82
N ASP A 79 -6.16 -21.89 -12.54
CA ASP A 79 -6.58 -20.66 -11.84
C ASP A 79 -5.89 -19.43 -12.41
N TRP A 80 -4.60 -19.56 -12.80
CA TRP A 80 -3.89 -18.52 -13.51
C TRP A 80 -4.52 -18.22 -14.87
N ASP A 81 -4.87 -19.22 -15.66
CA ASP A 81 -5.51 -19.02 -16.96
C ASP A 81 -6.87 -18.32 -16.81
N GLU A 82 -7.68 -18.70 -15.84
CA GLU A 82 -8.95 -18.05 -15.52
C GLU A 82 -8.77 -16.59 -15.08
N ALA A 83 -7.81 -16.33 -14.21
CA ALA A 83 -7.51 -14.97 -13.74
C ALA A 83 -6.96 -14.08 -14.86
N ILE A 84 -6.07 -14.61 -15.70
CA ILE A 84 -5.52 -13.89 -16.86
C ILE A 84 -6.63 -13.53 -17.85
N ASP A 85 -7.51 -14.46 -18.17
CA ASP A 85 -8.63 -14.21 -19.08
C ASP A 85 -9.63 -13.21 -18.49
N PHE A 86 -9.91 -13.31 -17.20
CA PHE A 86 -10.74 -12.36 -16.48
C PHE A 86 -10.17 -10.92 -16.54
N VAL A 87 -8.92 -10.74 -16.16
CA VAL A 87 -8.29 -9.41 -16.21
C VAL A 87 -8.21 -8.90 -17.64
N ALA A 88 -7.80 -9.73 -18.59
CA ALA A 88 -7.69 -9.33 -19.99
C ALA A 88 -9.02 -8.88 -20.61
N THR A 89 -10.13 -9.52 -20.23
CA THR A 89 -11.44 -9.27 -20.85
C THR A 89 -12.30 -8.28 -20.08
N LYS A 90 -12.20 -8.24 -18.74
CA LYS A 90 -13.09 -7.47 -17.88
C LYS A 90 -12.48 -6.22 -17.29
N LEU A 91 -11.16 -6.22 -17.05
CA LEU A 91 -10.48 -5.14 -16.33
C LEU A 91 -9.51 -4.35 -17.23
N LYS A 92 -8.77 -5.02 -18.11
CA LYS A 92 -7.80 -4.35 -18.98
C LYS A 92 -8.39 -3.24 -19.86
N PRO A 93 -9.60 -3.32 -20.42
CA PRO A 93 -10.20 -2.21 -21.17
C PRO A 93 -10.28 -0.91 -20.38
N TYR A 94 -10.31 -1.01 -19.05
CA TYR A 94 -10.40 0.13 -18.12
C TYR A 94 -9.04 0.55 -17.53
N GLY A 95 -7.94 -0.11 -17.95
CA GLY A 95 -6.58 0.28 -17.57
C GLY A 95 -5.91 -0.60 -16.52
N TYR A 96 -6.54 -1.69 -16.08
CA TYR A 96 -5.91 -2.69 -15.21
C TYR A 96 -5.03 -3.60 -16.06
N ASP A 97 -3.73 -3.42 -16.02
CA ASP A 97 -2.81 -4.09 -16.95
C ASP A 97 -1.85 -5.08 -16.28
N MET A 98 -2.07 -5.39 -15.00
CA MET A 98 -1.15 -6.21 -14.22
C MET A 98 -1.90 -7.20 -13.31
N LEU A 99 -1.33 -8.41 -13.19
CA LEU A 99 -1.65 -9.35 -12.12
C LEU A 99 -0.45 -9.43 -11.16
N VAL A 100 -0.73 -9.54 -9.86
CA VAL A 100 0.30 -9.57 -8.82
C VAL A 100 0.18 -10.86 -8.01
N THR A 101 1.32 -11.55 -7.82
CA THR A 101 1.40 -12.67 -6.87
C THR A 101 1.22 -12.16 -5.43
N ASP A 102 0.84 -13.04 -4.52
CA ASP A 102 0.73 -12.71 -3.10
C ASP A 102 0.95 -13.93 -2.22
N GLY A 103 1.21 -13.70 -0.93
CA GLY A 103 1.47 -14.75 0.05
C GLY A 103 2.84 -15.42 -0.15
N PHE A 104 3.16 -16.32 0.78
CA PHE A 104 4.45 -17.04 0.85
C PHE A 104 4.60 -18.16 -0.19
N ALA A 105 4.07 -17.97 -1.36
CA ALA A 105 4.11 -18.96 -2.41
C ALA A 105 5.35 -18.84 -3.31
N ALA A 106 6.26 -17.99 -2.92
CA ALA A 106 7.53 -17.82 -3.62
C ALA A 106 8.43 -19.01 -3.35
N MET A 107 8.82 -19.69 -4.40
CA MET A 107 9.79 -20.80 -4.34
C MET A 107 11.08 -20.35 -5.01
N GLY A 108 12.16 -20.35 -4.23
CA GLY A 108 13.47 -19.97 -4.74
C GLY A 108 13.94 -20.94 -5.82
N GLY A 109 14.61 -20.39 -6.83
CA GLY A 109 15.43 -21.16 -7.74
C GLY A 109 16.76 -21.57 -7.11
N ASP A 110 17.60 -22.24 -7.89
CA ASP A 110 18.92 -22.71 -7.43
C ASP A 110 19.87 -21.57 -7.05
N ASP A 111 19.60 -20.36 -7.49
CA ASP A 111 20.33 -19.12 -7.21
C ASP A 111 19.80 -18.35 -5.99
N GLY A 112 18.72 -18.84 -5.35
CA GLY A 112 18.12 -18.20 -4.20
C GLY A 112 17.09 -17.11 -4.52
N TYR A 113 16.72 -16.93 -5.79
CA TYR A 113 15.68 -16.00 -6.22
C TYR A 113 14.43 -16.75 -6.69
N MET A 114 13.26 -16.11 -6.63
CA MET A 114 12.01 -16.76 -7.02
C MET A 114 11.96 -17.01 -8.53
N THR A 115 11.84 -18.27 -8.92
CA THR A 115 11.65 -18.70 -10.32
C THR A 115 10.31 -19.41 -10.54
N ARG A 116 9.66 -19.81 -9.46
CA ARG A 116 8.42 -20.60 -9.48
C ARG A 116 7.40 -20.01 -8.54
N TYR A 117 6.14 -20.23 -8.86
CA TYR A 117 5.02 -19.86 -8.01
C TYR A 117 4.12 -21.08 -7.83
N SER A 118 4.08 -21.55 -6.61
CA SER A 118 3.12 -22.54 -6.16
C SER A 118 2.85 -22.25 -4.71
N ARG A 119 1.62 -21.96 -4.36
CA ARG A 119 1.27 -21.84 -2.96
C ARG A 119 0.92 -23.23 -2.46
N SER A 120 1.68 -23.75 -1.52
CA SER A 120 1.63 -25.06 -0.88
C SER A 120 0.87 -26.14 -1.68
N GLN A 121 1.58 -27.10 -2.12
CA GLN A 121 1.06 -28.27 -2.82
C GLN A 121 0.15 -29.09 -1.90
N LYS A 122 -1.00 -29.55 -2.41
CA LYS A 122 -1.82 -30.55 -1.72
C LYS A 122 -1.12 -31.89 -1.64
N ASP A 123 -0.30 -32.17 -2.62
CA ASP A 123 0.54 -33.36 -2.69
C ASP A 123 1.81 -33.04 -3.48
N GLU A 124 2.82 -33.89 -3.35
CA GLU A 124 4.10 -33.77 -4.03
C GLU A 124 4.01 -33.92 -5.56
N SER A 125 2.87 -34.33 -6.08
CA SER A 125 2.65 -34.53 -7.52
C SER A 125 2.15 -33.27 -8.26
N SER A 126 1.73 -32.23 -7.51
CA SER A 126 1.27 -30.98 -8.12
C SER A 126 2.47 -30.17 -8.61
N PRO A 127 2.61 -29.91 -9.93
CA PRO A 127 3.75 -29.17 -10.44
C PRO A 127 3.72 -27.72 -10.00
N GLU A 128 4.87 -27.22 -9.56
CA GLU A 128 5.10 -25.80 -9.40
C GLU A 128 5.11 -25.12 -10.76
N ILE A 129 4.59 -23.89 -10.82
CA ILE A 129 4.51 -23.16 -12.09
C ILE A 129 5.71 -22.24 -12.20
N GLU A 130 6.47 -22.36 -13.26
CA GLU A 130 7.54 -21.44 -13.59
C GLU A 130 6.97 -20.03 -13.83
N LEU A 131 7.57 -19.01 -13.21
CA LEU A 131 7.18 -17.61 -13.45
C LEU A 131 7.28 -17.22 -14.92
N SER A 132 8.26 -17.78 -15.65
CA SER A 132 8.41 -17.57 -17.08
C SER A 132 7.17 -18.02 -17.88
N THR A 133 6.51 -19.10 -17.46
CA THR A 133 5.25 -19.58 -18.05
C THR A 133 4.12 -18.57 -17.80
N ILE A 134 3.97 -18.11 -16.56
CA ILE A 134 2.95 -17.11 -16.20
C ILE A 134 3.20 -15.81 -16.98
N ILE A 135 4.43 -15.35 -17.02
CA ILE A 135 4.83 -14.14 -17.76
C ILE A 135 4.51 -14.26 -19.26
N ALA A 136 4.79 -15.40 -19.86
CA ALA A 136 4.47 -15.65 -21.28
C ALA A 136 2.96 -15.58 -21.55
N LYS A 137 2.14 -16.21 -20.70
CA LYS A 137 0.68 -16.16 -20.78
C LYS A 137 0.15 -14.73 -20.63
N LEU A 138 0.62 -13.99 -19.65
CA LEU A 138 0.26 -12.59 -19.43
C LEU A 138 0.65 -11.70 -20.64
N LYS A 139 1.87 -11.85 -21.12
CA LYS A 139 2.38 -11.09 -22.28
C LYS A 139 1.55 -11.35 -23.55
N ALA A 140 1.09 -12.58 -23.76
CA ALA A 140 0.22 -12.93 -24.89
C ALA A 140 -1.13 -12.19 -24.86
N LYS A 141 -1.59 -11.77 -23.66
CA LYS A 141 -2.79 -10.95 -23.46
C LYS A 141 -2.46 -9.45 -23.31
N GLY A 142 -1.18 -9.05 -23.41
CA GLY A 142 -0.72 -7.68 -23.19
C GLY A 142 -0.87 -7.22 -21.75
N LEU A 143 -0.67 -8.13 -20.80
CA LEU A 143 -0.67 -7.93 -19.37
C LEU A 143 0.74 -8.10 -18.81
N LYS A 144 0.96 -7.65 -17.58
CA LYS A 144 2.23 -7.69 -16.84
C LYS A 144 2.10 -8.56 -15.59
N LEU A 145 3.21 -9.11 -15.13
CA LEU A 145 3.31 -9.73 -13.82
C LEU A 145 3.94 -8.75 -12.83
N GLY A 146 3.31 -8.58 -11.66
CA GLY A 146 3.94 -8.08 -10.46
C GLY A 146 4.20 -9.23 -9.49
N VAL A 147 5.21 -9.10 -8.65
CA VAL A 147 5.55 -10.15 -7.68
C VAL A 147 5.49 -9.64 -6.24
N TYR A 148 5.15 -10.57 -5.34
CA TYR A 148 5.25 -10.42 -3.90
C TYR A 148 6.54 -11.09 -3.45
N ASP A 149 7.57 -10.30 -3.17
CA ASP A 149 8.87 -10.74 -2.70
C ASP A 149 9.63 -9.59 -2.05
N ASN A 150 10.72 -9.87 -1.34
CA ASN A 150 11.44 -8.87 -0.59
C ASN A 150 12.94 -9.17 -0.57
N PRO A 151 13.83 -8.24 -0.95
CA PRO A 151 15.27 -8.49 -0.96
C PRO A 151 15.90 -8.68 0.43
N PHE A 152 15.16 -8.38 1.50
CA PHE A 152 15.56 -8.74 2.86
C PHE A 152 15.36 -10.23 3.17
N TRP A 153 14.57 -10.97 2.35
CA TRP A 153 14.36 -12.41 2.54
C TRP A 153 15.40 -13.23 1.80
N LEU A 154 15.69 -14.43 2.36
CA LEU A 154 16.47 -15.45 1.67
C LEU A 154 15.59 -16.66 1.38
N HIS A 155 15.49 -17.03 0.12
CA HIS A 155 14.85 -18.26 -0.32
C HIS A 155 15.90 -19.38 -0.35
N TYR A 156 15.75 -20.39 0.51
CA TYR A 156 16.79 -21.40 0.77
C TYR A 156 16.68 -22.66 -0.07
N SER A 157 16.55 -22.59 -1.35
CA SER A 157 16.71 -23.80 -2.18
C SER A 157 18.18 -24.25 -2.25
N ASN A 158 19.11 -23.30 -2.34
CA ASN A 158 20.54 -23.58 -2.38
C ASN A 158 21.36 -22.54 -1.58
N PRO A 159 21.63 -22.81 -0.27
CA PRO A 159 22.40 -21.88 0.55
C PRO A 159 23.87 -21.72 0.09
N ASN A 160 24.38 -22.65 -0.72
CA ASN A 160 25.74 -22.62 -1.26
C ASN A 160 25.84 -21.87 -2.59
N ALA A 161 24.73 -21.41 -3.17
CA ALA A 161 24.76 -20.58 -4.36
C ALA A 161 25.60 -19.33 -4.12
N ILE A 162 26.48 -19.02 -5.07
CA ILE A 162 27.32 -17.82 -5.01
C ILE A 162 26.48 -16.61 -5.45
N ILE A 163 26.54 -15.55 -4.65
CA ILE A 163 25.88 -14.29 -4.97
C ILE A 163 26.56 -13.67 -6.19
N PRO A 164 25.81 -13.35 -7.25
CA PRO A 164 26.37 -12.72 -8.44
C PRO A 164 27.15 -11.43 -8.11
N GLY A 165 28.34 -11.28 -8.70
CA GLY A 165 29.20 -10.13 -8.47
C GLY A 165 30.04 -10.16 -7.20
N THR A 166 30.07 -11.31 -6.49
CA THR A 166 30.95 -11.54 -5.33
C THR A 166 32.05 -12.55 -5.64
N ASP A 167 33.12 -12.50 -4.86
CA ASP A 167 34.21 -13.49 -4.92
C ASP A 167 33.91 -14.63 -3.92
N GLY A 168 33.02 -15.53 -4.32
CA GLY A 168 32.70 -16.74 -3.56
C GLY A 168 31.81 -16.58 -2.32
N ILE A 169 31.16 -15.42 -2.13
CA ILE A 169 30.20 -15.24 -1.03
C ILE A 169 28.91 -15.99 -1.36
N THR A 170 28.45 -16.83 -0.45
CA THR A 170 27.26 -17.65 -0.64
C THR A 170 26.00 -16.98 -0.10
N VAL A 171 24.84 -17.30 -0.67
CA VAL A 171 23.52 -16.83 -0.21
C VAL A 171 23.32 -17.18 1.28
N GLY A 172 23.66 -18.39 1.68
CA GLY A 172 23.51 -18.82 3.08
C GLY A 172 24.36 -18.04 4.08
N SER A 173 25.48 -17.41 3.63
CA SER A 173 26.32 -16.61 4.52
C SER A 173 25.73 -15.26 4.91
N LEU A 174 24.68 -14.79 4.20
CA LEU A 174 24.00 -13.54 4.51
C LEU A 174 23.00 -13.67 5.65
N ARG A 175 22.69 -14.89 6.06
CA ARG A 175 21.70 -15.15 7.11
C ARG A 175 22.23 -14.73 8.47
N TYR A 176 21.29 -14.29 9.34
CA TYR A 176 21.54 -14.14 10.76
C TYR A 176 22.25 -15.39 11.35
N ASN A 177 23.37 -15.14 12.03
CA ASN A 177 24.13 -16.15 12.73
C ASN A 177 24.21 -15.78 14.21
N PRO A 178 23.66 -16.61 15.15
CA PRO A 178 23.63 -16.29 16.59
C PRO A 178 24.98 -16.03 17.21
N GLU A 179 26.05 -16.61 16.65
CA GLU A 179 27.43 -16.43 17.18
C GLU A 179 28.04 -15.09 16.75
N LYS A 180 27.69 -14.62 15.54
CA LYS A 180 28.24 -13.39 14.92
C LYS A 180 27.34 -12.19 15.12
N ASP A 181 26.02 -12.37 15.07
CA ASP A 181 25.02 -11.31 14.99
C ASP A 181 24.37 -11.09 16.35
N LYS A 182 25.17 -10.78 17.36
CA LYS A 182 24.73 -10.62 18.75
C LYS A 182 23.94 -9.34 19.01
N ASP A 183 23.95 -8.44 18.07
CA ASP A 183 23.34 -7.10 18.16
C ASP A 183 21.91 -7.02 17.61
N VAL A 184 21.29 -8.15 17.26
CA VAL A 184 19.88 -8.20 16.93
C VAL A 184 19.02 -7.89 18.16
N LEU A 185 17.87 -7.23 17.96
CA LEU A 185 17.11 -6.64 19.06
C LEU A 185 16.49 -7.68 19.99
N HIS A 186 16.04 -8.80 19.44
CA HIS A 186 15.34 -9.84 20.20
C HIS A 186 15.89 -11.24 19.91
N PRO A 187 17.10 -11.56 20.38
CA PRO A 187 17.80 -12.79 20.01
C PRO A 187 17.09 -14.09 20.46
N THR A 188 16.14 -14.00 21.39
CA THR A 188 15.35 -15.14 21.88
C THR A 188 14.16 -15.49 20.98
N LYS A 189 13.78 -14.61 20.04
CA LYS A 189 12.70 -14.88 19.09
C LYS A 189 13.20 -15.70 17.92
N ASN A 190 12.29 -16.46 17.32
CA ASN A 190 12.59 -17.22 16.11
C ASN A 190 12.56 -16.29 14.90
N ASP A 191 13.41 -16.60 13.89
CA ASP A 191 13.26 -16.00 12.59
C ASP A 191 12.05 -16.61 11.88
N GLN A 192 11.11 -15.77 11.46
CA GLN A 192 10.00 -16.20 10.61
C GLN A 192 10.46 -16.44 9.18
N PHE A 193 11.49 -15.69 8.77
CA PHE A 193 12.13 -15.76 7.47
C PHE A 193 13.63 -15.95 7.63
N GLY A 194 14.29 -16.40 6.57
CA GLY A 194 15.73 -16.19 6.46
C GLY A 194 16.01 -14.75 6.08
N TRP A 195 16.46 -13.93 7.02
CA TRP A 195 16.72 -12.53 6.80
C TRP A 195 18.16 -12.25 6.37
N VAL A 196 18.32 -11.30 5.44
CA VAL A 196 19.62 -10.77 5.04
C VAL A 196 20.06 -9.71 6.03
N LEU A 197 21.23 -9.87 6.63
CA LEU A 197 21.84 -8.81 7.42
C LEU A 197 22.64 -7.88 6.49
N THR A 198 22.20 -6.63 6.38
CA THR A 198 22.74 -5.66 5.42
C THR A 198 24.15 -5.17 5.73
N ASP A 199 24.75 -5.55 6.85
CA ASP A 199 26.15 -5.30 7.21
C ASP A 199 27.08 -6.47 6.87
N HIS A 200 26.53 -7.60 6.39
CA HIS A 200 27.36 -8.71 5.94
C HIS A 200 27.98 -8.43 4.55
N PRO A 201 29.21 -8.87 4.30
CA PRO A 201 29.81 -8.81 2.98
C PRO A 201 28.93 -9.52 1.94
N GLY A 202 28.73 -8.89 0.77
CA GLY A 202 27.90 -9.44 -0.31
C GLY A 202 26.40 -9.12 -0.21
N ALA A 203 25.94 -8.53 0.90
CA ALA A 203 24.53 -8.19 1.05
C ALA A 203 24.06 -7.15 0.02
N GLU A 204 24.90 -6.14 -0.30
CA GLU A 204 24.55 -5.17 -1.33
C GLU A 204 24.46 -5.81 -2.72
N GLN A 205 25.37 -6.72 -3.05
CA GLN A 205 25.33 -7.47 -4.31
C GLN A 205 24.09 -8.36 -4.41
N HIS A 206 23.66 -8.95 -3.29
CA HIS A 206 22.40 -9.69 -3.24
C HIS A 206 21.20 -8.79 -3.60
N PHE A 207 21.11 -7.60 -3.02
CA PHE A 207 20.06 -6.63 -3.39
C PHE A 207 20.11 -6.28 -4.88
N GLU A 208 21.29 -6.02 -5.42
CA GLU A 208 21.44 -5.77 -6.85
C GLU A 208 20.98 -6.95 -7.70
N ALA A 209 21.44 -8.16 -7.37
CA ALA A 209 21.07 -9.37 -8.09
C ALA A 209 19.57 -9.66 -8.03
N PHE A 210 18.91 -9.39 -6.89
CA PHE A 210 17.46 -9.48 -6.73
C PHE A 210 16.69 -8.61 -7.73
N PHE A 211 17.00 -7.32 -7.80
CA PHE A 211 16.34 -6.42 -8.75
C PHE A 211 16.66 -6.77 -10.21
N LYS A 212 17.91 -7.14 -10.48
CA LYS A 212 18.32 -7.58 -11.80
C LYS A 212 17.57 -8.82 -12.25
N HIS A 213 17.42 -9.82 -11.38
CA HIS A 213 16.72 -11.08 -11.66
C HIS A 213 15.29 -10.81 -12.15
N TYR A 214 14.53 -9.99 -11.42
CA TYR A 214 13.16 -9.68 -11.81
C TYR A 214 13.09 -8.83 -13.09
N ALA A 215 13.94 -7.84 -13.24
CA ALA A 215 13.97 -7.02 -14.44
C ALA A 215 14.33 -7.83 -15.69
N ASP A 216 15.29 -8.75 -15.59
CA ASP A 216 15.67 -9.66 -16.69
C ASP A 216 14.49 -10.58 -17.11
N MET A 217 13.62 -10.95 -16.17
CA MET A 217 12.39 -11.70 -16.46
C MET A 217 11.28 -10.80 -17.04
N GLY A 218 11.44 -9.48 -17.04
CA GLY A 218 10.40 -8.52 -17.45
C GLY A 218 9.38 -8.20 -16.37
N VAL A 219 9.72 -8.46 -15.10
CA VAL A 219 8.93 -8.06 -13.93
C VAL A 219 9.42 -6.72 -13.42
N HIS A 220 8.55 -5.72 -13.43
CA HIS A 220 8.88 -4.34 -13.04
C HIS A 220 7.98 -3.79 -11.92
N PHE A 221 7.34 -4.66 -11.15
CA PHE A 221 6.58 -4.31 -9.95
C PHE A 221 6.84 -5.34 -8.86
N ILE A 222 7.28 -4.88 -7.70
CA ILE A 222 7.55 -5.74 -6.54
C ILE A 222 6.85 -5.18 -5.31
N ARG A 223 6.04 -6.05 -4.65
CA ARG A 223 5.38 -5.78 -3.36
C ARG A 223 6.21 -6.42 -2.25
N MET A 224 6.82 -5.58 -1.40
CA MET A 224 7.76 -5.97 -0.35
C MET A 224 7.08 -5.89 1.01
N ASP A 225 6.88 -7.01 1.66
CA ASP A 225 6.13 -7.09 2.92
C ASP A 225 7.00 -7.40 4.14
N PHE A 226 6.38 -7.34 5.33
CA PHE A 226 6.99 -7.63 6.64
C PHE A 226 8.15 -6.70 7.01
N LEU A 227 8.14 -5.48 6.55
CA LEU A 227 9.23 -4.53 6.77
C LEU A 227 9.43 -4.17 8.25
N SER A 228 8.35 -4.08 9.05
CA SER A 228 8.41 -3.87 10.49
C SER A 228 9.07 -5.04 11.23
N TRP A 229 8.85 -6.28 10.76
CA TRP A 229 9.48 -7.45 11.36
C TRP A 229 11.00 -7.43 11.18
N TYR A 230 11.47 -6.97 10.02
CA TYR A 230 12.90 -6.77 9.81
C TYR A 230 13.44 -5.66 10.71
N GLU A 231 12.76 -4.51 10.79
CA GLU A 231 13.27 -3.33 11.50
C GLU A 231 13.41 -3.59 13.01
N ASP A 232 12.34 -4.01 13.69
CA ASP A 232 12.34 -4.22 15.14
C ASP A 232 11.58 -5.48 15.60
N GLY A 233 11.07 -6.28 14.68
CA GLY A 233 10.38 -7.52 14.98
C GLY A 233 8.93 -7.34 15.43
N MET A 234 8.38 -6.13 15.35
CA MET A 234 7.06 -5.82 15.88
C MET A 234 5.96 -5.91 14.83
N ASN A 235 4.82 -6.46 15.23
CA ASN A 235 3.57 -6.41 14.52
C ASN A 235 2.47 -6.04 15.50
N TYR A 236 1.76 -4.93 15.29
CA TYR A 236 0.91 -4.32 16.33
C TYR A 236 1.71 -4.04 17.61
N SER A 237 1.28 -4.61 18.72
CA SER A 237 1.98 -4.52 20.01
C SER A 237 2.82 -5.76 20.30
N ASP A 238 2.80 -6.74 19.40
CA ASP A 238 3.38 -8.05 19.64
C ASP A 238 4.76 -8.17 19.01
N GLN A 239 5.66 -8.78 19.78
CA GLN A 239 6.97 -9.20 19.29
C GLN A 239 6.82 -10.49 18.50
N ILE A 240 6.89 -10.40 17.16
CA ILE A 240 6.71 -11.54 16.25
C ILE A 240 8.06 -12.13 15.83
N ASP A 241 9.04 -11.28 15.53
CA ASP A 241 10.35 -11.69 15.04
C ASP A 241 11.47 -11.04 15.87
N ARG A 242 12.72 -11.22 15.47
CA ARG A 242 13.91 -10.75 16.20
C ARG A 242 14.09 -9.25 16.13
N GLY A 243 13.87 -8.66 14.94
CA GLY A 243 14.27 -7.31 14.63
C GLY A 243 15.78 -7.15 14.44
N TYR A 244 16.17 -6.45 13.41
CA TYR A 244 17.56 -6.35 12.95
C TYR A 244 18.13 -4.94 13.05
N GLY A 245 17.31 -4.00 13.48
CA GLY A 245 17.68 -2.63 13.79
C GLY A 245 17.47 -1.61 12.65
N ARG A 246 17.26 -0.37 13.06
CA ARG A 246 17.01 0.75 12.16
C ARG A 246 18.13 0.99 11.16
N GLU A 247 19.39 0.88 11.57
CA GLU A 247 20.54 1.12 10.69
C GLU A 247 20.58 0.13 9.52
N ARG A 248 20.35 -1.17 9.81
CA ARG A 248 20.27 -2.22 8.79
C ARG A 248 19.09 -2.02 7.86
N TYR A 249 17.94 -1.64 8.42
CA TYR A 249 16.73 -1.30 7.66
C TYR A 249 16.97 -0.14 6.70
N VAL A 250 17.50 0.97 7.20
CA VAL A 250 17.80 2.16 6.39
C VAL A 250 18.78 1.83 5.26
N ARG A 251 19.85 1.08 5.55
CA ARG A 251 20.83 0.65 4.54
C ARG A 251 20.16 -0.17 3.42
N GLY A 252 19.31 -1.12 3.77
CA GLY A 252 18.57 -1.89 2.78
C GLY A 252 17.62 -1.03 1.97
N MET A 253 16.93 -0.07 2.60
CA MET A 253 16.06 0.89 1.89
C MET A 253 16.85 1.78 0.92
N GLN A 254 18.07 2.19 1.27
CA GLN A 254 18.96 2.92 0.36
C GLN A 254 19.34 2.08 -0.85
N TRP A 255 19.62 0.78 -0.67
CA TRP A 255 19.88 -0.14 -1.78
C TRP A 255 18.63 -0.44 -2.61
N ILE A 256 17.45 -0.54 -1.99
CA ILE A 256 16.18 -0.61 -2.73
C ILE A 256 16.04 0.60 -3.64
N ASN A 257 16.22 1.81 -3.12
CA ASN A 257 16.18 3.03 -3.95
C ASN A 257 17.18 2.98 -5.12
N LYS A 258 18.43 2.59 -4.83
CA LYS A 258 19.51 2.51 -5.82
C LYS A 258 19.20 1.52 -6.94
N TYR A 259 18.80 0.30 -6.57
CA TYR A 259 18.68 -0.80 -7.54
C TYR A 259 17.32 -0.86 -8.21
N ALA A 260 16.23 -0.48 -7.53
CA ALA A 260 14.94 -0.29 -8.18
C ALA A 260 15.05 0.75 -9.31
N ARG A 261 15.71 1.88 -9.05
CA ARG A 261 16.00 2.91 -10.08
C ARG A 261 16.84 2.36 -11.21
N LYS A 262 17.94 1.67 -10.89
CA LYS A 262 18.86 1.11 -11.90
C LYS A 262 18.16 0.18 -12.88
N TYR A 263 17.22 -0.61 -12.39
CA TYR A 263 16.53 -1.65 -13.17
C TYR A 263 15.10 -1.29 -13.56
N GLY A 264 14.62 -0.08 -13.23
CA GLY A 264 13.29 0.39 -13.61
C GLY A 264 12.16 -0.41 -12.92
N VAL A 265 12.31 -0.74 -11.65
CA VAL A 265 11.35 -1.51 -10.87
C VAL A 265 10.51 -0.59 -10.00
N TYR A 266 9.19 -0.71 -10.09
CA TYR A 266 8.23 -0.05 -9.21
C TYR A 266 8.14 -0.80 -7.87
N VAL A 267 8.34 -0.09 -6.77
CA VAL A 267 8.40 -0.66 -5.42
C VAL A 267 7.16 -0.30 -4.62
N SER A 268 6.45 -1.31 -4.11
CA SER A 268 5.37 -1.22 -3.13
C SER A 268 5.85 -1.69 -1.77
N LEU A 269 5.89 -0.80 -0.79
CA LEU A 269 6.33 -1.11 0.57
C LEU A 269 5.13 -1.46 1.45
N VAL A 270 5.20 -2.60 2.15
CA VAL A 270 4.13 -3.12 3.01
C VAL A 270 4.65 -3.35 4.41
N MET A 271 3.81 -3.10 5.41
CA MET A 271 4.14 -3.18 6.84
C MET A 271 5.32 -2.31 7.32
N PRO A 272 5.57 -1.10 6.79
CA PRO A 272 6.61 -0.25 7.37
C PRO A 272 6.07 0.49 8.61
N HIS A 273 6.95 0.83 9.55
CA HIS A 273 6.59 1.65 10.70
C HIS A 273 6.36 3.12 10.36
N LEU A 274 6.85 3.60 9.23
CA LEU A 274 6.75 4.98 8.76
C LEU A 274 7.34 6.01 9.73
N LYS A 275 8.43 5.66 10.42
CA LYS A 275 9.11 6.53 11.39
C LYS A 275 9.57 7.85 10.73
N ASN A 276 9.56 8.93 11.48
CA ASN A 276 9.97 10.26 11.02
C ASN A 276 9.25 10.72 9.73
N ASN A 277 7.92 10.59 9.66
CA ASN A 277 7.12 10.90 8.46
C ASN A 277 7.56 10.07 7.25
N ALA A 278 7.78 8.78 7.44
CA ALA A 278 8.26 7.87 6.42
C ALA A 278 9.55 8.39 5.75
N ILE A 279 10.51 8.87 6.55
CA ILE A 279 11.66 9.62 6.04
C ILE A 279 12.41 8.84 4.96
N ILE A 280 12.65 7.55 5.14
CA ILE A 280 13.34 6.74 4.14
C ILE A 280 12.37 6.04 3.17
N GLU A 281 11.19 5.63 3.65
CA GLU A 281 10.23 4.88 2.85
C GLU A 281 9.71 5.69 1.65
N LYS A 282 9.50 7.00 1.81
CA LYS A 282 9.07 7.89 0.70
C LYS A 282 10.13 8.10 -0.38
N TYR A 283 11.37 7.67 -0.14
CA TYR A 283 12.44 7.65 -1.14
C TYR A 283 12.60 6.25 -1.75
N ALA A 284 12.46 5.20 -0.95
CA ALA A 284 12.68 3.82 -1.35
C ALA A 284 11.46 3.16 -2.00
N GLY A 285 10.25 3.71 -1.81
CA GLY A 285 9.02 3.20 -2.41
C GLY A 285 8.41 4.18 -3.41
N ASN A 286 7.74 3.64 -4.42
CA ASN A 286 6.80 4.39 -5.25
C ASN A 286 5.42 4.42 -4.60
N MET A 287 5.10 3.38 -3.83
CA MET A 287 3.84 3.18 -3.13
C MET A 287 4.09 2.64 -1.73
N ILE A 288 3.30 3.07 -0.75
CA ILE A 288 3.44 2.67 0.65
C ILE A 288 2.08 2.31 1.23
N ARG A 289 1.99 1.13 1.85
CA ARG A 289 0.85 0.69 2.63
C ARG A 289 0.74 1.51 3.92
N ILE A 290 -0.45 2.03 4.20
CA ILE A 290 -0.70 3.02 5.28
C ILE A 290 -1.62 2.54 6.39
N ASN A 291 -2.18 1.33 6.28
CA ASN A 291 -3.14 0.77 7.23
C ASN A 291 -2.93 -0.74 7.42
N ALA A 292 -3.55 -1.27 8.47
CA ALA A 292 -3.62 -2.71 8.71
C ALA A 292 -4.21 -3.46 7.51
N ASP A 293 -4.00 -4.78 7.47
CA ASP A 293 -4.53 -5.61 6.40
C ASP A 293 -6.03 -5.47 6.25
N ALA A 294 -6.48 -5.19 5.04
CA ALA A 294 -7.89 -5.17 4.70
C ALA A 294 -8.51 -6.57 4.79
N LEU A 295 -7.67 -7.62 4.76
CA LEU A 295 -8.08 -9.02 4.81
C LEU A 295 -9.21 -9.33 3.83
N GLU A 296 -10.41 -9.44 4.38
CA GLU A 296 -11.62 -9.76 3.62
C GLU A 296 -12.35 -8.52 3.11
N GLY A 297 -11.80 -7.32 3.40
CA GLY A 297 -12.45 -6.07 3.11
C GLY A 297 -13.52 -5.71 4.14
N SER A 298 -14.65 -5.19 3.70
CA SER A 298 -15.78 -4.64 4.43
C SER A 298 -15.62 -3.18 4.87
N TRP A 299 -16.75 -2.54 5.12
CA TRP A 299 -16.76 -1.16 5.62
C TRP A 299 -16.01 -1.01 6.95
N TYR A 300 -16.10 -2.04 7.81
CA TYR A 300 -15.40 -2.05 9.09
C TYR A 300 -13.88 -1.87 8.91
N ARG A 301 -13.26 -2.66 8.01
CA ARG A 301 -11.83 -2.58 7.72
C ARG A 301 -11.45 -1.33 6.93
N PHE A 302 -12.38 -0.85 6.11
CA PHE A 302 -12.14 0.34 5.31
C PHE A 302 -12.23 1.63 6.13
N SER A 303 -13.14 1.73 7.10
CA SER A 303 -13.47 3.01 7.74
C SER A 303 -13.63 3.00 9.26
N GLU A 304 -14.07 1.88 9.88
CA GLU A 304 -14.54 1.92 11.27
C GLU A 304 -13.57 1.31 12.28
N ASN A 305 -12.73 0.37 11.86
CA ASN A 305 -11.83 -0.30 12.78
C ASN A 305 -10.92 0.70 13.49
N ASN A 306 -11.11 0.88 14.79
CA ASN A 306 -10.38 1.86 15.61
C ASN A 306 -10.34 3.27 14.99
N ARG A 307 -11.45 3.73 14.41
CA ARG A 307 -11.59 5.07 13.81
C ARG A 307 -11.01 6.14 14.76
N GLY A 308 -10.20 7.03 14.20
CA GLY A 308 -9.57 8.13 14.92
C GLY A 308 -8.34 7.76 15.74
N SER A 309 -7.93 6.50 15.70
CA SER A 309 -6.76 6.01 16.45
C SER A 309 -5.58 5.79 15.52
N LEU A 310 -4.44 6.40 15.84
CA LEU A 310 -3.16 6.19 15.16
C LEU A 310 -2.15 5.55 16.11
N ARG A 311 -1.20 4.81 15.54
CA ARG A 311 -0.11 4.16 16.28
C ARG A 311 1.26 4.65 15.82
N GLY A 312 2.28 4.54 16.70
CA GLY A 312 3.67 4.88 16.42
C GLY A 312 4.46 3.85 15.63
N GLY A 313 3.84 2.75 15.30
CA GLY A 313 4.42 1.66 14.54
C GLY A 313 3.41 1.03 13.62
N TRP A 314 3.78 -0.10 13.02
CA TRP A 314 2.86 -0.86 12.18
C TRP A 314 1.80 -1.60 13.01
N PRO A 315 0.53 -1.56 12.60
CA PRO A 315 -0.03 -0.64 11.60
C PRO A 315 -0.23 0.76 12.20
N ASN A 316 0.08 1.78 11.42
CA ASN A 316 -0.10 3.17 11.87
C ASN A 316 -1.57 3.54 12.01
N SER A 317 -2.45 2.94 11.19
CA SER A 317 -3.89 3.03 11.23
C SER A 317 -4.50 1.63 11.05
N GLU A 318 -5.60 1.35 11.72
CA GLU A 318 -6.29 0.06 11.57
C GLU A 318 -7.38 0.06 10.50
N ASN A 319 -7.68 1.22 9.92
CA ASN A 319 -8.57 1.36 8.79
C ASN A 319 -7.94 2.21 7.68
N ALA A 320 -8.35 1.98 6.45
CA ALA A 320 -7.80 2.67 5.30
C ALA A 320 -8.13 4.17 5.29
N PHE A 321 -9.34 4.54 5.71
CA PHE A 321 -9.80 5.93 5.65
C PHE A 321 -8.92 6.85 6.52
N ASP A 322 -8.67 6.49 7.77
CA ASP A 322 -7.79 7.22 8.66
C ASP A 322 -6.34 7.23 8.14
N GLY A 323 -5.90 6.12 7.58
CA GLY A 323 -4.60 6.02 6.92
C GLY A 323 -4.44 7.06 5.81
N PHE A 324 -5.41 7.15 4.89
CA PHE A 324 -5.41 8.14 3.82
C PHE A 324 -5.41 9.58 4.36
N ILE A 325 -6.27 9.89 5.34
CA ILE A 325 -6.31 11.23 5.95
C ILE A 325 -4.94 11.59 6.54
N ASN A 326 -4.40 10.73 7.42
CA ASN A 326 -3.16 11.03 8.13
C ASN A 326 -1.95 11.15 7.21
N TRP A 327 -1.79 10.18 6.29
CA TRP A 327 -0.61 10.10 5.45
C TRP A 327 -0.68 10.94 4.17
N SER A 328 -1.82 11.63 3.90
CA SER A 328 -1.91 12.60 2.79
C SER A 328 -0.77 13.62 2.78
N LYS A 329 -0.19 13.91 3.93
CA LYS A 329 0.95 14.84 4.10
C LYS A 329 2.22 14.45 3.35
N ILE A 330 2.42 13.15 3.07
CA ILE A 330 3.61 12.67 2.34
C ILE A 330 3.32 12.37 0.87
N SER A 331 2.06 12.41 0.45
CA SER A 331 1.62 12.09 -0.90
C SER A 331 1.47 13.34 -1.78
N GLY A 332 1.54 13.16 -3.09
CA GLY A 332 1.41 14.23 -4.07
C GLY A 332 1.93 13.79 -5.44
N ARG A 333 1.81 14.66 -6.44
CA ARG A 333 2.48 14.44 -7.73
C ARG A 333 3.99 14.45 -7.54
N GLY A 334 4.69 13.48 -8.12
CA GLY A 334 6.13 13.27 -7.93
C GLY A 334 6.52 12.85 -6.52
N LYS A 335 5.54 12.37 -5.74
CA LYS A 335 5.73 11.83 -4.40
C LYS A 335 5.16 10.41 -4.31
N VAL A 336 5.46 9.73 -3.22
CA VAL A 336 4.96 8.39 -2.95
C VAL A 336 3.42 8.34 -3.00
N ARG A 337 2.89 7.21 -3.50
CA ARG A 337 1.46 6.92 -3.52
C ARG A 337 1.05 6.17 -2.26
N LEU A 338 -0.13 6.48 -1.74
CA LEU A 338 -0.68 5.81 -0.55
C LEU A 338 -1.46 4.58 -0.98
N ASP A 339 -1.14 3.44 -0.36
CA ASP A 339 -1.82 2.16 -0.60
C ASP A 339 -2.76 1.84 0.57
N GLY A 340 -4.06 1.83 0.30
CA GLY A 340 -5.10 1.46 1.26
C GLY A 340 -5.39 -0.03 1.31
N ASP A 341 -4.56 -0.85 0.66
CA ASP A 341 -4.70 -2.29 0.51
C ASP A 341 -5.73 -2.74 -0.53
N PHE A 342 -6.00 -4.02 -0.52
CA PHE A 342 -6.88 -4.71 -1.46
C PHE A 342 -8.35 -4.30 -1.30
N ILE A 343 -9.04 -4.22 -2.44
CA ILE A 343 -10.48 -3.98 -2.50
C ILE A 343 -11.16 -5.25 -3.02
N ARG A 344 -12.09 -5.76 -2.22
CA ARG A 344 -12.95 -6.88 -2.57
C ARG A 344 -14.41 -6.41 -2.47
N LEU A 345 -15.04 -6.11 -3.60
CA LEU A 345 -16.39 -5.54 -3.61
C LEU A 345 -17.44 -6.43 -2.96
N GLY A 346 -17.30 -7.75 -3.12
CA GLY A 346 -18.21 -8.71 -2.50
C GLY A 346 -18.21 -8.71 -0.95
N SER A 347 -17.30 -7.96 -0.31
CA SER A 347 -17.24 -7.83 1.15
C SER A 347 -18.00 -6.62 1.70
N PHE A 348 -18.45 -5.71 0.85
CA PHE A 348 -19.19 -4.52 1.24
C PHE A 348 -20.71 -4.78 1.20
N ALA A 349 -21.43 -4.22 2.18
CA ALA A 349 -22.85 -4.49 2.37
C ALA A 349 -23.76 -3.69 1.43
N SER A 350 -23.30 -2.53 0.93
CA SER A 350 -24.08 -1.66 0.07
C SER A 350 -23.28 -1.12 -1.12
N ASP A 351 -23.98 -0.62 -2.11
CA ASP A 351 -23.38 0.07 -3.24
C ASP A 351 -22.71 1.38 -2.85
N ASP A 352 -23.22 2.05 -1.81
CA ASP A 352 -22.63 3.27 -1.29
C ASP A 352 -21.26 3.01 -0.65
N GLU A 353 -21.13 1.91 0.10
CA GLU A 353 -19.84 1.45 0.62
C GLU A 353 -18.85 1.14 -0.51
N LYS A 354 -19.30 0.43 -1.55
CA LYS A 354 -18.45 0.11 -2.73
C LYS A 354 -17.99 1.38 -3.44
N ARG A 355 -18.90 2.35 -3.65
CA ARG A 355 -18.54 3.65 -4.26
C ARG A 355 -17.48 4.38 -3.42
N SER A 356 -17.64 4.41 -2.12
CA SER A 356 -16.68 5.06 -1.22
C SER A 356 -15.33 4.35 -1.23
N ALA A 357 -15.32 3.00 -1.21
CA ALA A 357 -14.11 2.19 -1.23
C ALA A 357 -13.29 2.35 -2.54
N ILE A 358 -13.94 2.64 -3.66
CA ILE A 358 -13.28 2.95 -4.93
C ILE A 358 -12.89 4.45 -5.00
N SER A 359 -13.76 5.33 -4.54
CA SER A 359 -13.55 6.78 -4.69
C SER A 359 -12.42 7.31 -3.84
N LEU A 360 -12.27 6.86 -2.59
CA LEU A 360 -11.27 7.43 -1.69
C LEU A 360 -9.83 7.17 -2.15
N PRO A 361 -9.42 5.94 -2.52
CA PRO A 361 -8.10 5.71 -3.10
C PRO A 361 -7.85 6.57 -4.34
N LEU A 362 -8.80 6.66 -5.27
CA LEU A 362 -8.67 7.49 -6.48
C LEU A 362 -8.58 8.98 -6.14
N MET A 363 -9.34 9.47 -5.16
CA MET A 363 -9.22 10.84 -4.66
C MET A 363 -7.87 11.11 -4.00
N ALA A 364 -7.30 10.14 -3.29
CA ALA A 364 -5.98 10.25 -2.68
C ALA A 364 -4.82 9.98 -3.66
N GLY A 365 -5.11 9.63 -4.92
CA GLY A 365 -4.12 9.27 -5.92
C GLY A 365 -3.43 7.93 -5.66
N GLY A 366 -4.10 7.03 -4.95
CA GLY A 366 -3.64 5.69 -4.63
C GLY A 366 -4.01 4.64 -5.70
N PRO A 367 -3.53 3.41 -5.53
CA PRO A 367 -3.83 2.28 -6.42
C PRO A 367 -5.27 1.78 -6.24
N ILE A 368 -5.75 1.04 -7.22
CA ILE A 368 -6.88 0.13 -7.06
C ILE A 368 -6.36 -1.30 -7.23
N ALA A 369 -6.31 -2.01 -6.12
CA ALA A 369 -5.88 -3.40 -6.05
C ALA A 369 -7.10 -4.32 -5.91
N VAL A 370 -7.57 -4.86 -7.03
CA VAL A 370 -8.75 -5.73 -7.09
C VAL A 370 -8.39 -7.12 -6.59
N THR A 371 -9.21 -7.70 -5.72
CA THR A 371 -9.07 -9.09 -5.27
C THR A 371 -10.37 -9.89 -5.38
N ASP A 372 -11.37 -9.35 -6.07
CA ASP A 372 -12.56 -10.11 -6.39
C ASP A 372 -12.25 -11.28 -7.33
N TYR A 373 -12.98 -12.38 -7.16
CA TYR A 373 -12.82 -13.57 -7.99
C TYR A 373 -13.11 -13.30 -9.46
N PRO A 374 -12.54 -14.10 -10.36
CA PRO A 374 -12.83 -14.03 -11.80
C PRO A 374 -14.32 -14.09 -12.16
N ASN A 375 -15.16 -14.67 -11.30
CA ASN A 375 -16.60 -14.79 -11.49
C ASN A 375 -17.43 -13.81 -10.64
N ALA A 376 -16.82 -12.78 -10.08
CA ALA A 376 -17.54 -11.75 -9.33
C ALA A 376 -18.57 -11.05 -10.21
N HIS A 377 -19.79 -10.85 -9.66
CA HIS A 377 -20.94 -10.43 -10.45
C HIS A 377 -21.04 -8.93 -10.71
N ASP A 378 -20.41 -8.11 -9.90
CA ASP A 378 -20.55 -6.64 -10.00
C ASP A 378 -19.20 -5.94 -10.09
N LEU A 379 -18.71 -5.82 -11.32
CA LEU A 379 -17.44 -5.17 -11.62
C LEU A 379 -17.60 -3.70 -12.05
N THR A 380 -18.84 -3.21 -12.21
CA THR A 380 -19.11 -1.87 -12.74
C THR A 380 -18.47 -0.78 -11.93
N PHE A 381 -18.31 -0.98 -10.61
CA PHE A 381 -17.60 -0.07 -9.72
C PHE A 381 -16.12 0.08 -10.09
N PHE A 382 -15.46 -0.97 -10.57
CA PHE A 382 -14.07 -0.93 -11.05
C PHE A 382 -13.94 -0.38 -12.48
N GLN A 383 -15.05 -0.19 -13.19
CA GLN A 383 -15.09 0.12 -14.61
C GLN A 383 -15.55 1.57 -14.89
N ASN A 384 -15.69 2.40 -13.88
CA ASN A 384 -16.10 3.80 -14.04
C ASN A 384 -14.97 4.62 -14.66
N GLU A 385 -15.06 4.87 -15.97
CA GLU A 385 -14.01 5.55 -16.74
C GLU A 385 -13.77 6.99 -16.30
N GLU A 386 -14.81 7.72 -15.83
CA GLU A 386 -14.66 9.09 -15.37
C GLU A 386 -13.89 9.19 -14.06
N LEU A 387 -14.08 8.23 -13.16
CA LEU A 387 -13.25 8.12 -11.94
C LEU A 387 -11.84 7.62 -12.25
N LEU A 388 -11.70 6.61 -13.10
CA LEU A 388 -10.39 6.08 -13.49
C LEU A 388 -9.57 7.11 -14.30
N ALA A 389 -10.22 8.12 -14.90
CA ALA A 389 -9.51 9.23 -15.51
C ALA A 389 -8.67 10.04 -14.51
N LEU A 390 -9.00 10.01 -13.21
CA LEU A 390 -8.19 10.63 -12.15
C LEU A 390 -6.82 9.96 -12.07
N GLN A 391 -6.79 8.63 -12.12
CA GLN A 391 -5.54 7.87 -12.11
C GLN A 391 -4.70 8.19 -13.37
N LYS A 392 -5.31 8.23 -14.56
CA LYS A 392 -4.63 8.58 -15.81
C LYS A 392 -4.08 10.01 -15.82
N ASP A 393 -4.73 10.96 -15.13
CA ASP A 393 -4.23 12.32 -14.92
C ASP A 393 -3.02 12.35 -13.97
N GLY A 394 -2.82 11.32 -13.15
CA GLY A 394 -1.89 11.33 -12.03
C GLY A 394 -2.39 12.22 -10.88
N PHE A 395 -3.71 12.38 -10.77
CA PHE A 395 -4.36 13.17 -9.75
C PHE A 395 -3.99 12.70 -8.33
N VAL A 396 -3.79 13.65 -7.44
CA VAL A 396 -3.65 13.43 -5.99
C VAL A 396 -4.36 14.55 -5.27
N GLY A 397 -5.49 14.24 -4.67
CA GLY A 397 -6.22 15.13 -3.81
C GLY A 397 -5.69 15.12 -2.37
N GLN A 398 -6.21 16.04 -1.59
CA GLN A 398 -5.92 16.17 -0.16
C GLN A 398 -7.24 16.28 0.61
N PRO A 399 -7.30 15.82 1.88
CA PRO A 399 -8.44 16.13 2.73
C PRO A 399 -8.46 17.64 3.05
N TYR A 400 -9.63 18.20 3.25
CA TYR A 400 -9.76 19.61 3.67
C TYR A 400 -9.02 19.88 4.98
N LYS A 401 -9.18 18.96 5.94
CA LYS A 401 -8.31 18.90 7.12
C LYS A 401 -7.95 17.45 7.43
N ARG A 402 -6.84 17.25 8.09
CA ARG A 402 -6.43 15.92 8.59
C ARG A 402 -7.13 15.62 9.91
N ASP A 403 -8.44 15.66 9.89
CA ASP A 403 -9.31 15.37 11.02
C ASP A 403 -9.90 13.97 10.90
N LEU A 404 -9.53 13.07 11.80
CA LEU A 404 -9.95 11.67 11.77
C LEU A 404 -11.36 11.44 12.33
N TRP A 405 -11.86 12.39 13.12
CA TRP A 405 -13.16 12.30 13.78
C TRP A 405 -14.21 13.20 13.15
N GLY A 406 -13.79 14.36 12.71
CA GLY A 406 -14.70 15.36 12.16
C GLY A 406 -14.93 15.22 10.67
N ILE A 407 -15.97 15.90 10.21
CA ILE A 407 -16.40 15.89 8.80
C ILE A 407 -15.37 16.51 7.85
N ASP A 408 -14.44 17.31 8.36
CA ASP A 408 -13.44 18.00 7.53
C ASP A 408 -12.44 17.01 6.89
N GLY A 409 -12.18 15.86 7.54
CA GLY A 409 -11.40 14.76 6.96
C GLY A 409 -12.15 13.94 5.91
N GLU A 410 -13.47 14.08 5.86
CA GLU A 410 -14.34 13.42 4.88
C GLU A 410 -14.53 14.24 3.59
N ILE A 411 -13.95 15.43 3.52
CA ILE A 411 -13.98 16.31 2.35
C ILE A 411 -12.62 16.30 1.68
N TRP A 412 -12.59 15.89 0.42
CA TRP A 412 -11.35 15.75 -0.35
C TRP A 412 -11.40 16.63 -1.60
N TYR A 413 -10.28 17.22 -2.00
CA TYR A 413 -10.22 18.05 -3.21
C TYR A 413 -8.82 18.07 -3.82
N GLY A 414 -8.76 18.39 -5.09
CA GLY A 414 -7.52 18.57 -5.82
C GLY A 414 -7.75 19.10 -7.22
N GLN A 415 -6.67 19.51 -7.88
CA GLN A 415 -6.73 20.05 -9.24
C GLN A 415 -6.18 19.06 -10.26
N LEU A 416 -6.88 18.91 -11.37
CA LEU A 416 -6.43 18.16 -12.54
C LEU A 416 -5.44 18.99 -13.37
N LYS A 417 -4.69 18.33 -14.24
CA LYS A 417 -3.72 18.99 -15.15
C LYS A 417 -4.40 19.98 -16.12
N ASP A 418 -5.67 19.75 -16.45
CA ASP A 418 -6.45 20.64 -17.32
C ASP A 418 -6.99 21.90 -16.60
N GLY A 419 -6.69 22.04 -15.32
CA GLY A 419 -7.15 23.15 -14.47
C GLY A 419 -8.54 22.96 -13.88
N SER A 420 -9.25 21.89 -14.20
CA SER A 420 -10.47 21.48 -13.52
C SER A 420 -10.18 21.06 -12.08
N TRP A 421 -11.19 21.09 -11.22
CA TRP A 421 -11.09 20.60 -9.85
C TRP A 421 -11.91 19.33 -9.66
N VAL A 422 -11.51 18.53 -8.70
CA VAL A 422 -12.31 17.42 -8.20
C VAL A 422 -12.55 17.61 -6.72
N VAL A 423 -13.82 17.49 -6.31
CA VAL A 423 -14.26 17.58 -4.91
C VAL A 423 -15.01 16.31 -4.56
N GLY A 424 -14.58 15.63 -3.52
CA GLY A 424 -15.21 14.44 -2.96
C GLY A 424 -15.80 14.75 -1.59
N LEU A 425 -17.06 14.42 -1.39
CA LEU A 425 -17.77 14.46 -0.12
C LEU A 425 -18.07 13.03 0.29
N PHE A 426 -17.57 12.62 1.46
CA PHE A 426 -17.78 11.28 2.01
C PHE A 426 -18.62 11.36 3.27
N ASN A 427 -19.31 10.28 3.59
CA ASN A 427 -20.05 10.14 4.83
C ASN A 427 -19.67 8.82 5.49
N ARG A 428 -18.99 8.87 6.62
CA ARG A 428 -18.59 7.71 7.42
C ARG A 428 -19.65 7.29 8.46
N ASP A 429 -20.73 8.07 8.60
CA ASP A 429 -21.75 7.83 9.61
C ASP A 429 -22.74 6.75 9.16
N GLN A 430 -23.43 6.14 10.14
CA GLN A 430 -24.41 5.05 9.95
C GLN A 430 -25.75 5.55 9.36
N SER A 431 -25.92 6.84 9.18
CA SER A 431 -27.12 7.48 8.60
C SER A 431 -26.75 8.52 7.58
N ALA A 432 -27.70 8.85 6.69
CA ALA A 432 -27.53 9.95 5.76
C ALA A 432 -27.22 11.25 6.52
N ALA A 433 -26.28 12.02 5.98
CA ALA A 433 -25.87 13.28 6.59
C ALA A 433 -25.43 14.30 5.53
N THR A 434 -25.67 15.57 5.82
CA THR A 434 -25.21 16.65 4.94
C THR A 434 -23.71 16.84 5.10
N ARG A 435 -23.01 16.89 3.94
CA ARG A 435 -21.62 17.30 3.83
C ARG A 435 -21.55 18.55 2.99
N SER A 436 -20.77 19.54 3.43
CA SER A 436 -20.64 20.80 2.71
C SER A 436 -19.25 21.40 2.84
N VAL A 437 -18.82 22.11 1.81
CA VAL A 437 -17.58 22.89 1.80
C VAL A 437 -17.77 24.17 1.01
N THR A 438 -17.29 25.27 1.56
CA THR A 438 -17.23 26.54 0.83
C THR A 438 -16.01 26.53 -0.08
N LEU A 439 -16.22 26.77 -1.37
CA LEU A 439 -15.17 26.67 -2.39
C LEU A 439 -13.95 27.54 -2.09
N SER A 440 -14.16 28.77 -1.57
CA SER A 440 -13.05 29.65 -1.17
C SER A 440 -12.19 29.11 -0.02
N GLN A 441 -12.75 28.27 0.86
CA GLN A 441 -11.99 27.62 1.94
C GLN A 441 -11.00 26.59 1.42
N ILE A 442 -11.26 26.03 0.24
CA ILE A 442 -10.38 25.08 -0.45
C ILE A 442 -9.65 25.69 -1.65
N GLY A 443 -9.61 27.04 -1.72
CA GLY A 443 -8.86 27.78 -2.74
C GLY A 443 -9.51 27.82 -4.12
N ILE A 444 -10.79 27.44 -4.24
CA ILE A 444 -11.55 27.47 -5.50
C ILE A 444 -12.41 28.73 -5.55
N HIS A 445 -12.23 29.55 -6.57
CA HIS A 445 -12.93 30.81 -6.73
C HIS A 445 -13.69 30.87 -8.06
N GLY A 446 -14.82 31.63 -8.07
CA GLY A 446 -15.67 31.82 -9.26
C GLY A 446 -16.74 30.76 -9.38
N SER A 447 -17.29 30.66 -10.59
CA SER A 447 -18.39 29.74 -10.90
C SER A 447 -17.89 28.59 -11.77
N TRP A 448 -18.39 27.42 -11.52
CA TRP A 448 -17.92 26.16 -12.12
C TRP A 448 -19.11 25.32 -12.55
N LYS A 449 -18.97 24.62 -13.68
CA LYS A 449 -19.90 23.58 -14.08
C LYS A 449 -19.58 22.31 -13.31
N ALA A 450 -20.54 21.80 -12.54
CA ALA A 450 -20.39 20.58 -11.74
C ALA A 450 -20.90 19.34 -12.49
N ARG A 451 -20.13 18.27 -12.52
CA ARG A 451 -20.48 16.95 -13.05
C ARG A 451 -20.21 15.88 -12.00
N ASN A 452 -21.20 15.06 -11.73
CA ASN A 452 -21.09 13.92 -10.83
C ASN A 452 -20.42 12.75 -11.58
N LEU A 453 -19.30 12.27 -11.03
CA LEU A 453 -18.50 11.22 -11.68
C LEU A 453 -19.08 9.81 -11.51
N TRP A 454 -20.07 9.63 -10.62
CA TRP A 454 -20.76 8.35 -10.47
C TRP A 454 -22.01 8.26 -11.32
N THR A 455 -22.83 9.32 -11.35
CA THR A 455 -24.08 9.32 -12.13
C THR A 455 -23.88 9.79 -13.57
N HIS A 456 -22.70 10.37 -13.87
CA HIS A 456 -22.38 10.98 -15.17
C HIS A 456 -23.28 12.15 -15.56
N GLU A 457 -23.93 12.76 -14.58
CA GLU A 457 -24.86 13.87 -14.78
C GLU A 457 -24.20 15.21 -14.52
N VAL A 458 -24.67 16.23 -15.26
CA VAL A 458 -24.33 17.62 -14.98
C VAL A 458 -25.31 18.14 -13.94
N GLU A 459 -24.80 18.53 -12.78
CA GLU A 459 -25.63 19.06 -11.68
C GLU A 459 -25.82 20.58 -11.70
N GLY A 460 -25.41 21.22 -12.79
CA GLY A 460 -25.56 22.67 -12.97
C GLY A 460 -24.29 23.45 -12.66
N THR A 461 -24.45 24.72 -12.30
CA THR A 461 -23.37 25.64 -11.95
C THR A 461 -23.28 25.77 -10.44
N VAL A 462 -22.07 25.65 -9.90
CA VAL A 462 -21.79 25.87 -8.50
C VAL A 462 -20.90 27.09 -8.30
N SER A 463 -21.24 27.90 -7.30
CA SER A 463 -20.43 29.01 -6.82
C SER A 463 -20.65 29.17 -5.32
N GLY A 464 -19.62 29.50 -4.58
CA GLY A 464 -19.71 29.66 -3.12
C GLY A 464 -19.60 28.32 -2.38
N THR A 465 -20.69 27.57 -2.22
CA THR A 465 -20.72 26.36 -1.39
C THR A 465 -21.22 25.15 -2.18
N ILE A 466 -20.53 24.02 -2.05
CA ILE A 466 -21.04 22.70 -2.44
C ILE A 466 -21.64 22.07 -1.18
N SER A 467 -22.89 21.62 -1.26
CA SER A 467 -23.59 20.94 -0.18
C SER A 467 -24.44 19.81 -0.75
N ALA A 468 -24.39 18.66 -0.12
CA ALA A 468 -25.22 17.51 -0.50
C ALA A 468 -25.54 16.63 0.70
N GLU A 469 -26.71 16.02 0.70
CA GLU A 469 -27.02 14.90 1.58
C GLU A 469 -26.37 13.65 1.00
N ILE A 470 -25.51 13.03 1.80
CA ILE A 470 -24.75 11.81 1.41
C ILE A 470 -25.34 10.63 2.20
N PRO A 471 -25.72 9.53 1.54
CA PRO A 471 -26.18 8.32 2.22
C PRO A 471 -25.18 7.81 3.26
N ALA A 472 -25.65 6.98 4.18
CA ALA A 472 -24.77 6.27 5.09
C ALA A 472 -23.64 5.56 4.32
N HIS A 473 -22.39 5.73 4.74
CA HIS A 473 -21.19 5.15 4.14
C HIS A 473 -20.93 5.56 2.67
N GLY A 474 -21.72 6.49 2.14
CA GLY A 474 -21.70 6.92 0.75
C GLY A 474 -20.69 8.03 0.46
N CYS A 475 -20.65 8.38 -0.81
CA CYS A 475 -19.86 9.50 -1.28
C CYS A 475 -20.52 10.22 -2.46
N LYS A 476 -20.07 11.45 -2.70
CA LYS A 476 -20.38 12.23 -3.91
C LYS A 476 -19.08 12.80 -4.47
N ILE A 477 -18.76 12.49 -5.71
CA ILE A 477 -17.55 12.96 -6.37
C ILE A 477 -17.92 13.87 -7.53
N LEU A 478 -17.49 15.12 -7.46
CA LEU A 478 -17.81 16.16 -8.45
C LEU A 478 -16.55 16.64 -9.17
N LYS A 479 -16.56 16.59 -10.49
CA LYS A 479 -15.62 17.34 -11.33
C LYS A 479 -16.17 18.73 -11.58
N LEU A 480 -15.37 19.75 -11.32
CA LEU A 480 -15.69 21.16 -11.53
C LEU A 480 -14.87 21.67 -12.71
N SER A 481 -15.54 21.96 -13.81
CA SER A 481 -14.95 22.51 -15.04
C SER A 481 -15.28 23.98 -15.17
N LYS A 482 -14.40 24.77 -15.81
CA LYS A 482 -14.68 26.18 -16.12
C LYS A 482 -15.94 26.29 -16.96
N LEU A 483 -16.71 27.39 -16.74
CA LEU A 483 -17.88 27.74 -17.53
C LEU A 483 -17.47 28.14 -18.94
#